data_7ea578f5653591a18fcaa2fef5aba87b
#
_entry.id   7ea578f5653591a18fcaa2fef5aba87b
#
_cell.length_a   1.000
_cell.length_b   1.000
_cell.length_c   1.000
_cell.angle_alpha   90.00
_cell.angle_beta   90.00
_cell.angle_gamma   90.00
#
_symmetry.space_group_name_H-M   'P 1'
#
loop_
_entity.id
_entity.type
_entity.pdbx_description
1 polymer ?
#
loop_
_entity_poly.entity_id
_entity_poly.type
_entity_poly.pdbx_seq_one_letter_code
_entity_poly.pdbx_strand_id
1 'polypeptide(L)'
;VAQSPRRWFWAIQLALVTGDLSDERALMSLGQTWFGGHTLVASQLGNGHSWALTEFRIGADGFERMLVIAPPGTTDTRAGRIAQRLLELETYRLMALRGLPVAKALGPMLSQAESALSDITARLESKSASDQDLLDTLVSLAAQVERATAEHSYRFAATRAYDTLVGQRITELREKAIPGTQMLGEFMQRRLSPAMATVAATGQRLV
;
A
#
# COMPACT_ATOMS: atom_id res chain seq x y z
N VAL A 1 -9.36 -34.78 7.47
CA VAL A 1 -9.03 -33.34 7.67
C VAL A 1 -8.72 -32.80 6.30
N ALA A 2 -9.70 -32.15 5.65
CA ALA A 2 -9.51 -31.49 4.36
C ALA A 2 -8.52 -30.33 4.56
N GLN A 3 -7.35 -30.41 3.95
CA GLN A 3 -6.42 -29.30 3.88
C GLN A 3 -7.09 -28.18 3.08
N SER A 4 -7.44 -27.09 3.76
CA SER A 4 -7.86 -25.86 3.10
C SER A 4 -6.78 -25.46 2.09
N PRO A 5 -7.13 -25.21 0.81
CA PRO A 5 -6.12 -24.82 -0.17
C PRO A 5 -5.42 -23.56 0.34
N ARG A 6 -4.10 -23.62 0.47
CA ARG A 6 -3.28 -22.46 0.83
C ARG A 6 -3.54 -21.40 -0.25
N ARG A 7 -4.36 -20.41 0.05
CA ARG A 7 -4.54 -19.24 -0.84
C ARG A 7 -3.29 -18.39 -0.74
N TRP A 8 -2.44 -18.46 -1.74
CA TRP A 8 -1.37 -17.50 -1.93
C TRP A 8 -2.01 -16.16 -2.23
N PHE A 9 -1.82 -15.17 -1.37
CA PHE A 9 -2.34 -13.83 -1.61
C PHE A 9 -1.46 -13.05 -2.59
N TRP A 10 -0.20 -13.48 -2.73
CA TRP A 10 0.80 -12.77 -3.50
C TRP A 10 2.03 -13.63 -3.76
N ALA A 11 2.63 -13.47 -4.95
CA ALA A 11 3.91 -14.08 -5.29
C ALA A 11 4.76 -13.06 -6.06
N ILE A 12 6.02 -12.91 -5.67
CA ILE A 12 6.99 -12.02 -6.29
C ILE A 12 8.10 -12.86 -6.88
N GLN A 13 8.42 -12.59 -8.14
CA GLN A 13 9.59 -13.14 -8.81
C GLN A 13 10.63 -12.03 -8.98
N LEU A 14 11.72 -12.09 -8.23
CA LEU A 14 12.83 -11.17 -8.34
C LEU A 14 13.98 -11.84 -9.05
N ALA A 15 14.41 -11.28 -10.18
CA ALA A 15 15.61 -11.69 -10.87
C ALA A 15 16.72 -10.66 -10.63
N LEU A 16 17.92 -11.12 -10.34
CA LEU A 16 19.12 -10.30 -10.27
C LEU A 16 20.09 -10.75 -11.36
N VAL A 17 20.43 -9.84 -12.24
CA VAL A 17 21.34 -10.09 -13.36
C VAL A 17 22.54 -9.14 -13.30
N THR A 18 23.66 -9.58 -13.86
CA THR A 18 24.85 -8.74 -14.01
C THR A 18 24.76 -8.01 -15.36
N GLY A 19 25.04 -6.70 -15.36
CA GLY A 19 25.04 -5.88 -16.57
C GLY A 19 25.97 -4.68 -16.47
N ASP A 20 26.33 -4.14 -17.61
CA ASP A 20 27.03 -2.86 -17.70
C ASP A 20 26.00 -1.73 -17.53
N LEU A 21 26.19 -0.92 -16.50
CA LEU A 21 25.28 0.17 -16.16
C LEU A 21 25.55 1.46 -16.93
N SER A 22 26.57 1.49 -17.80
CA SER A 22 26.92 2.67 -18.60
C SER A 22 26.01 2.83 -19.83
N ASP A 23 25.41 1.75 -20.32
CA ASP A 23 24.48 1.78 -21.48
C ASP A 23 23.03 1.77 -21.00
N GLU A 24 22.53 2.95 -20.65
CA GLU A 24 21.13 3.12 -20.20
C GLU A 24 20.10 2.65 -21.22
N ARG A 25 20.38 2.79 -22.53
CA ARG A 25 19.45 2.36 -23.60
C ARG A 25 19.34 0.84 -23.65
N ALA A 26 20.46 0.13 -23.57
CA ALA A 26 20.45 -1.33 -23.54
C ALA A 26 19.72 -1.85 -22.31
N LEU A 27 19.93 -1.23 -21.12
CA LEU A 27 19.25 -1.59 -19.89
C LEU A 27 17.74 -1.37 -19.96
N MET A 28 17.29 -0.23 -20.51
CA MET A 28 15.88 0.04 -20.72
C MET A 28 15.24 -0.91 -21.73
N SER A 29 15.94 -1.25 -22.82
CA SER A 29 15.49 -2.23 -23.81
C SER A 29 15.34 -3.62 -23.20
N LEU A 30 16.30 -4.04 -22.35
CA LEU A 30 16.21 -5.28 -21.60
C LEU A 30 14.98 -5.29 -20.69
N GLY A 31 14.75 -4.19 -19.95
CA GLY A 31 13.58 -4.04 -19.10
C GLY A 31 12.29 -4.13 -19.89
N GLN A 32 12.17 -3.40 -21.00
CA GLN A 32 10.99 -3.46 -21.86
C GLN A 32 10.71 -4.86 -22.39
N THR A 33 11.76 -5.57 -22.82
CA THR A 33 11.64 -6.96 -23.28
C THR A 33 11.17 -7.87 -22.13
N TRP A 34 11.76 -7.73 -20.95
CA TRP A 34 11.43 -8.53 -19.77
C TRP A 34 9.96 -8.36 -19.33
N PHE A 35 9.45 -7.13 -19.42
CA PHE A 35 8.09 -6.77 -19.00
C PHE A 35 7.08 -6.65 -20.15
N GLY A 36 7.40 -7.14 -21.34
CA GLY A 36 6.46 -7.18 -22.47
C GLY A 36 6.02 -5.82 -22.99
N GLY A 37 6.86 -4.79 -22.87
CA GLY A 37 6.59 -3.43 -23.35
C GLY A 37 5.65 -2.60 -22.46
N HIS A 38 5.34 -3.06 -21.25
CA HIS A 38 4.55 -2.29 -20.31
C HIS A 38 5.30 -1.07 -19.78
N THR A 39 4.54 -0.10 -19.23
CA THR A 39 5.14 1.05 -18.55
C THR A 39 5.89 0.60 -17.31
N LEU A 40 7.16 0.94 -17.26
CA LEU A 40 8.06 0.56 -16.16
C LEU A 40 8.15 1.65 -15.10
N VAL A 41 8.28 1.19 -13.88
CA VAL A 41 8.79 1.96 -12.74
C VAL A 41 10.24 1.52 -12.55
N ALA A 42 11.17 2.46 -12.58
CA ALA A 42 12.59 2.15 -12.54
C ALA A 42 13.38 3.18 -11.77
N SER A 43 14.32 2.73 -10.96
CA SER A 43 15.23 3.58 -10.18
C SER A 43 16.64 3.01 -10.18
N GLN A 44 17.63 3.90 -10.16
CA GLN A 44 18.96 3.53 -9.72
C GLN A 44 18.96 3.41 -8.21
N LEU A 45 19.54 2.35 -7.66
CA LEU A 45 19.60 2.07 -6.22
C LEU A 45 21.00 2.26 -5.66
N GLY A 46 21.09 2.53 -4.34
CA GLY A 46 22.37 2.64 -3.65
C GLY A 46 23.27 3.73 -4.22
N ASN A 47 22.70 4.89 -4.53
CA ASN A 47 23.36 6.04 -5.17
C ASN A 47 23.90 5.74 -6.58
N GLY A 48 23.28 4.86 -7.34
CA GLY A 48 23.64 4.53 -8.71
C GLY A 48 24.38 3.21 -8.88
N HIS A 49 24.48 2.41 -7.82
CA HIS A 49 25.17 1.11 -7.90
C HIS A 49 24.45 0.07 -8.75
N SER A 50 23.13 0.04 -8.73
CA SER A 50 22.33 -0.96 -9.45
C SER A 50 21.02 -0.33 -9.94
N TRP A 51 20.36 -0.99 -10.88
CA TRP A 51 19.03 -0.59 -11.33
C TRP A 51 18.00 -1.57 -10.81
N ALA A 52 16.83 -1.07 -10.43
CA ALA A 52 15.65 -1.89 -10.16
C ALA A 52 14.52 -1.46 -11.08
N LEU A 53 13.89 -2.43 -11.72
CA LEU A 53 12.78 -2.25 -12.65
C LEU A 53 11.61 -3.14 -12.21
N THR A 54 10.39 -2.62 -12.28
CA THR A 54 9.16 -3.36 -12.03
C THR A 54 8.00 -2.69 -12.76
N GLU A 55 6.91 -3.40 -12.94
CA GLU A 55 5.64 -2.81 -13.42
C GLU A 55 4.58 -2.68 -12.32
N PHE A 56 4.87 -3.18 -11.10
CA PHE A 56 3.92 -3.26 -9.97
C PHE A 56 2.56 -3.88 -10.37
N ARG A 57 2.59 -4.89 -11.22
CA ARG A 57 1.41 -5.60 -11.72
C ARG A 57 1.59 -7.10 -11.57
N ILE A 58 0.49 -7.77 -11.26
CA ILE A 58 0.45 -9.24 -11.28
C ILE A 58 0.29 -9.68 -12.73
N GLY A 59 1.24 -10.47 -13.20
CA GLY A 59 1.17 -11.09 -14.51
C GLY A 59 0.07 -12.16 -14.60
N ALA A 60 -0.18 -12.66 -15.81
CA ALA A 60 -1.14 -13.75 -16.05
C ALA A 60 -0.74 -15.06 -15.32
N ASP A 61 0.53 -15.21 -14.99
CA ASP A 61 1.11 -16.31 -14.22
C ASP A 61 0.91 -16.17 -12.69
N GLY A 62 0.32 -15.08 -12.22
CA GLY A 62 0.07 -14.82 -10.81
C GLY A 62 1.27 -14.22 -10.06
N PHE A 63 2.36 -13.88 -10.76
CA PHE A 63 3.54 -13.27 -10.16
C PHE A 63 3.62 -11.77 -10.48
N GLU A 64 4.05 -11.01 -9.49
CA GLU A 64 4.65 -9.71 -9.73
C GLU A 64 6.14 -9.91 -10.02
N ARG A 65 6.68 -9.18 -10.98
CA ARG A 65 8.06 -9.33 -11.41
C ARG A 65 8.88 -8.11 -11.05
N MET A 66 10.10 -8.37 -10.58
CA MET A 66 11.12 -7.37 -10.34
C MET A 66 12.42 -7.81 -10.99
N LEU A 67 13.07 -6.88 -11.70
CA LEU A 67 14.38 -7.09 -12.31
C LEU A 67 15.39 -6.15 -11.63
N VAL A 68 16.48 -6.72 -11.11
CA VAL A 68 17.61 -5.96 -10.60
C VAL A 68 18.80 -6.19 -11.52
N ILE A 69 19.41 -5.11 -11.98
CA ILE A 69 20.65 -5.14 -12.78
C ILE A 69 21.75 -4.54 -11.94
N ALA A 70 22.81 -5.29 -11.70
CA ALA A 70 23.94 -4.89 -10.88
C ALA A 70 25.26 -5.01 -11.67
N PRO A 71 26.28 -4.18 -11.37
CA PRO A 71 27.54 -4.25 -12.08
C PRO A 71 28.31 -5.54 -11.73
N PRO A 72 29.23 -5.98 -12.61
CA PRO A 72 30.15 -7.07 -12.32
C PRO A 72 30.90 -6.81 -10.99
N GLY A 73 31.12 -7.87 -10.22
CA GLY A 73 31.79 -7.77 -8.92
C GLY A 73 30.88 -7.36 -7.75
N THR A 74 29.57 -7.22 -7.98
CA THR A 74 28.62 -7.06 -6.89
C THR A 74 28.65 -8.29 -5.98
N THR A 75 28.95 -8.09 -4.70
CA THR A 75 29.05 -9.20 -3.73
C THR A 75 27.68 -9.78 -3.40
N ASP A 76 27.61 -11.07 -3.06
CA ASP A 76 26.37 -11.75 -2.66
C ASP A 76 25.66 -11.05 -1.50
N THR A 77 26.42 -10.54 -0.53
CA THR A 77 25.87 -9.75 0.59
C THR A 77 25.18 -8.48 0.13
N ARG A 78 25.72 -7.81 -0.88
CA ARG A 78 25.12 -6.59 -1.44
C ARG A 78 23.91 -6.92 -2.27
N ALA A 79 24.00 -7.93 -3.11
CA ALA A 79 22.89 -8.46 -3.90
C ALA A 79 21.71 -8.90 -3.00
N GLY A 80 22.00 -9.67 -1.96
CA GLY A 80 21.01 -10.10 -0.98
C GLY A 80 20.31 -8.93 -0.27
N ARG A 81 21.05 -7.88 0.12
CA ARG A 81 20.46 -6.68 0.73
C ARG A 81 19.55 -5.90 -0.22
N ILE A 82 19.91 -5.81 -1.50
CA ILE A 82 19.06 -5.16 -2.51
C ILE A 82 17.77 -5.96 -2.67
N ALA A 83 17.87 -7.27 -2.88
CA ALA A 83 16.72 -8.15 -3.04
C ALA A 83 15.81 -8.09 -1.80
N GLN A 84 16.37 -8.19 -0.60
CA GLN A 84 15.61 -8.11 0.65
C GLN A 84 14.81 -6.81 0.74
N ARG A 85 15.44 -5.65 0.50
CA ARG A 85 14.77 -4.34 0.61
C ARG A 85 13.65 -4.18 -0.39
N LEU A 86 13.80 -4.67 -1.61
CA LEU A 86 12.75 -4.62 -2.63
C LEU A 86 11.58 -5.55 -2.28
N LEU A 87 11.86 -6.76 -1.82
CA LEU A 87 10.84 -7.71 -1.37
C LEU A 87 10.09 -7.19 -0.13
N GLU A 88 10.81 -6.58 0.82
CA GLU A 88 10.19 -5.94 1.98
C GLU A 88 9.34 -4.74 1.59
N LEU A 89 9.82 -3.88 0.69
CA LEU A 89 9.06 -2.74 0.17
C LEU A 89 7.71 -3.19 -0.36
N GLU A 90 7.71 -4.20 -1.22
CA GLU A 90 6.49 -4.70 -1.84
C GLU A 90 5.57 -5.40 -0.82
N THR A 91 6.15 -6.22 0.06
CA THR A 91 5.39 -6.85 1.14
C THR A 91 4.69 -5.82 2.02
N TYR A 92 5.40 -4.77 2.44
CA TYR A 92 4.84 -3.73 3.29
C TYR A 92 3.78 -2.89 2.55
N ARG A 93 3.99 -2.58 1.27
CA ARG A 93 2.98 -1.93 0.42
C ARG A 93 1.67 -2.72 0.41
N LEU A 94 1.76 -4.00 0.18
CA LEU A 94 0.58 -4.88 0.12
C LEU A 94 -0.11 -5.02 1.46
N MET A 95 0.66 -5.13 2.53
CA MET A 95 0.10 -5.19 3.89
C MET A 95 -0.58 -3.89 4.28
N ALA A 96 -0.03 -2.74 3.89
CA ALA A 96 -0.66 -1.43 4.08
C ALA A 96 -2.00 -1.33 3.32
N LEU A 97 -2.04 -1.77 2.06
CA LEU A 97 -3.24 -1.73 1.23
C LEU A 97 -4.41 -2.57 1.78
N ARG A 98 -4.17 -3.52 2.68
CA ARG A 98 -5.24 -4.34 3.29
C ARG A 98 -6.21 -3.54 4.16
N GLY A 99 -5.84 -2.34 4.59
CA GLY A 99 -6.76 -1.43 5.30
C GLY A 99 -7.79 -0.77 4.39
N LEU A 100 -7.47 -0.56 3.11
CA LEU A 100 -8.32 0.19 2.19
C LEU A 100 -9.70 -0.44 1.93
N PRO A 101 -9.84 -1.76 1.70
CA PRO A 101 -11.17 -2.38 1.55
C PRO A 101 -12.04 -2.20 2.80
N VAL A 102 -11.44 -2.32 3.99
CA VAL A 102 -12.13 -2.12 5.27
C VAL A 102 -12.62 -0.67 5.41
N ALA A 103 -11.74 0.30 5.13
CA ALA A 103 -12.11 1.72 5.16
C ALA A 103 -13.27 2.03 4.20
N LYS A 104 -13.21 1.48 2.98
CA LYS A 104 -14.30 1.64 2.00
C LYS A 104 -15.62 1.00 2.46
N ALA A 105 -15.57 -0.16 3.09
CA ALA A 105 -16.75 -0.85 3.61
C ALA A 105 -17.40 -0.11 4.78
N LEU A 106 -16.61 0.57 5.62
CA LEU A 106 -17.11 1.37 6.74
C LEU A 106 -17.70 2.72 6.32
N GLY A 107 -17.30 3.27 5.19
CA GLY A 107 -17.71 4.59 4.73
C GLY A 107 -19.22 4.83 4.79
N PRO A 108 -20.08 3.97 4.23
CA PRO A 108 -21.54 4.13 4.27
C PRO A 108 -22.12 4.16 5.68
N MET A 109 -21.65 3.26 6.56
CA MET A 109 -22.11 3.21 7.95
C MET A 109 -21.74 4.50 8.69
N LEU A 110 -20.53 5.00 8.53
CA LEU A 110 -20.08 6.24 9.16
C LEU A 110 -20.87 7.45 8.65
N SER A 111 -21.17 7.52 7.35
CA SER A 111 -21.97 8.59 6.81
C SER A 111 -23.42 8.57 7.31
N GLN A 112 -24.00 7.37 7.49
CA GLN A 112 -25.31 7.22 8.12
C GLN A 112 -25.28 7.66 9.59
N ALA A 113 -24.21 7.31 10.31
CA ALA A 113 -24.03 7.72 11.71
C ALA A 113 -23.94 9.24 11.86
N GLU A 114 -23.17 9.91 11.00
CA GLU A 114 -23.04 11.36 10.97
C GLU A 114 -24.38 12.06 10.63
N SER A 115 -25.12 11.52 9.66
CA SER A 115 -26.44 12.03 9.31
C SER A 115 -27.44 11.90 10.46
N ALA A 116 -27.48 10.72 11.12
CA ALA A 116 -28.34 10.49 12.28
C ALA A 116 -27.98 11.42 13.44
N LEU A 117 -26.71 11.68 13.67
CA LEU A 117 -26.26 12.61 14.72
C LEU A 117 -26.71 14.06 14.40
N SER A 118 -26.63 14.47 13.16
CA SER A 118 -27.13 15.78 12.70
C SER A 118 -28.65 15.91 12.90
N ASP A 119 -29.41 14.86 12.56
CA ASP A 119 -30.87 14.83 12.76
C ASP A 119 -31.24 14.90 14.25
N ILE A 120 -30.52 14.19 15.10
CA ILE A 120 -30.72 14.25 16.56
C ILE A 120 -30.50 15.67 17.07
N THR A 121 -29.43 16.33 16.62
CA THR A 121 -29.12 17.71 17.01
C THR A 121 -30.26 18.67 16.60
N ALA A 122 -30.74 18.57 15.37
CA ALA A 122 -31.86 19.40 14.88
C ALA A 122 -33.16 19.17 15.66
N ARG A 123 -33.46 17.92 16.05
CA ARG A 123 -34.63 17.58 16.85
C ARG A 123 -34.54 18.08 18.30
N LEU A 124 -33.34 18.05 18.89
CA LEU A 124 -33.08 18.64 20.21
C LEU A 124 -33.33 20.14 20.19
N GLU A 125 -32.81 20.86 19.18
CA GLU A 125 -32.99 22.31 19.06
C GLU A 125 -34.44 22.70 18.87
N SER A 126 -35.20 21.94 18.06
CA SER A 126 -36.62 22.19 17.77
C SER A 126 -37.60 21.69 18.83
N LYS A 127 -37.10 20.95 19.84
CA LYS A 127 -37.93 20.27 20.86
C LYS A 127 -39.06 19.41 20.26
N SER A 128 -38.80 18.82 19.09
CA SER A 128 -39.81 18.11 18.29
C SER A 128 -39.89 16.61 18.58
N ALA A 129 -39.02 16.07 19.46
CA ALA A 129 -39.00 14.66 19.80
C ALA A 129 -38.91 14.43 21.31
N SER A 130 -39.26 13.22 21.75
CA SER A 130 -39.07 12.78 23.13
C SER A 130 -37.58 12.62 23.45
N ASP A 131 -37.14 13.11 24.59
CA ASP A 131 -35.77 12.95 25.07
C ASP A 131 -35.37 11.47 25.15
N GLN A 132 -36.27 10.58 25.48
CA GLN A 132 -36.05 9.14 25.55
C GLN A 132 -35.77 8.54 24.17
N ASP A 133 -36.50 8.91 23.14
CA ASP A 133 -36.33 8.41 21.77
C ASP A 133 -34.97 8.86 21.21
N LEU A 134 -34.57 10.10 21.52
CA LEU A 134 -33.27 10.63 21.11
C LEU A 134 -32.13 9.91 21.82
N LEU A 135 -32.28 9.63 23.13
CA LEU A 135 -31.30 8.90 23.91
C LEU A 135 -31.13 7.46 23.39
N ASP A 136 -32.22 6.75 23.12
CA ASP A 136 -32.19 5.39 22.61
C ASP A 136 -31.49 5.32 21.23
N THR A 137 -31.74 6.31 20.40
CA THR A 137 -31.07 6.44 19.09
C THR A 137 -29.57 6.69 19.25
N LEU A 138 -29.17 7.60 20.14
CA LEU A 138 -27.77 7.89 20.46
C LEU A 138 -27.04 6.66 20.98
N VAL A 139 -27.64 5.92 21.92
CA VAL A 139 -27.05 4.70 22.51
C VAL A 139 -26.85 3.64 21.41
N SER A 140 -27.85 3.46 20.54
CA SER A 140 -27.75 2.52 19.42
C SER A 140 -26.62 2.89 18.47
N LEU A 141 -26.49 4.18 18.15
CA LEU A 141 -25.45 4.71 17.25
C LEU A 141 -24.06 4.55 17.86
N ALA A 142 -23.89 4.93 19.13
CA ALA A 142 -22.65 4.75 19.86
C ALA A 142 -22.22 3.29 19.89
N ALA A 143 -23.15 2.36 20.16
CA ALA A 143 -22.87 0.92 20.17
C ALA A 143 -22.40 0.40 18.80
N GLN A 144 -22.93 0.95 17.69
CA GLN A 144 -22.49 0.59 16.34
C GLN A 144 -21.06 1.07 16.05
N VAL A 145 -20.75 2.33 16.39
CA VAL A 145 -19.42 2.92 16.17
C VAL A 145 -18.38 2.21 17.06
N GLU A 146 -18.68 1.98 18.34
CA GLU A 146 -17.80 1.26 19.25
C GLU A 146 -17.48 -0.15 18.77
N ARG A 147 -18.48 -0.88 18.26
CA ARG A 147 -18.27 -2.21 17.69
C ARG A 147 -17.35 -2.17 16.48
N ALA A 148 -17.56 -1.22 15.54
CA ALA A 148 -16.73 -1.05 14.38
C ALA A 148 -15.29 -0.66 14.77
N THR A 149 -15.13 0.19 15.78
CA THR A 149 -13.84 0.59 16.35
C THR A 149 -13.10 -0.62 16.92
N ALA A 150 -13.77 -1.41 17.77
CA ALA A 150 -13.19 -2.60 18.38
C ALA A 150 -12.76 -3.64 17.33
N GLU A 151 -13.55 -3.82 16.28
CA GLU A 151 -13.26 -4.79 15.19
C GLU A 151 -12.11 -4.35 14.29
N HIS A 152 -11.97 -3.04 14.02
CA HIS A 152 -11.10 -2.56 12.93
C HIS A 152 -9.89 -1.74 13.37
N SER A 153 -9.81 -1.29 14.63
CA SER A 153 -8.71 -0.45 15.14
C SER A 153 -7.33 -1.08 14.93
N TYR A 154 -7.21 -2.40 15.17
CA TYR A 154 -5.97 -3.12 14.94
C TYR A 154 -5.55 -3.09 13.46
N ARG A 155 -6.51 -3.24 12.54
CA ARG A 155 -6.24 -3.20 11.09
C ARG A 155 -5.72 -1.84 10.66
N PHE A 156 -6.31 -0.77 11.16
CA PHE A 156 -5.88 0.60 10.84
C PHE A 156 -4.52 0.93 11.47
N ALA A 157 -4.27 0.48 12.70
CA ALA A 157 -2.96 0.61 13.31
C ALA A 157 -1.87 -0.14 12.53
N ALA A 158 -2.14 -1.38 12.11
CA ALA A 158 -1.23 -2.15 11.28
C ALA A 158 -0.98 -1.47 9.92
N THR A 159 -2.02 -0.93 9.27
CA THR A 159 -1.88 -0.19 8.01
C THR A 159 -0.92 1.00 8.16
N ARG A 160 -1.07 1.81 9.23
CA ARG A 160 -0.16 2.93 9.49
C ARG A 160 1.27 2.48 9.72
N ALA A 161 1.47 1.39 10.46
CA ALA A 161 2.80 0.84 10.70
C ALA A 161 3.48 0.39 9.41
N TYR A 162 2.76 -0.32 8.55
CA TYR A 162 3.30 -0.76 7.25
C TYR A 162 3.56 0.40 6.29
N ASP A 163 2.73 1.43 6.26
CA ASP A 163 2.97 2.64 5.47
C ASP A 163 4.27 3.35 5.90
N THR A 164 4.50 3.46 7.21
CA THR A 164 5.77 3.97 7.74
C THR A 164 6.97 3.13 7.28
N LEU A 165 6.85 1.80 7.30
CA LEU A 165 7.90 0.90 6.83
C LEU A 165 8.17 1.06 5.33
N VAL A 166 7.14 1.28 4.50
CA VAL A 166 7.32 1.60 3.07
C VAL A 166 8.19 2.85 2.90
N GLY A 167 7.88 3.94 3.62
CA GLY A 167 8.68 5.17 3.59
C GLY A 167 10.14 4.94 3.99
N GLN A 168 10.38 4.15 5.04
CA GLN A 168 11.73 3.78 5.48
C GLN A 168 12.48 2.99 4.40
N ARG A 169 11.84 2.01 3.77
CA ARG A 169 12.48 1.20 2.70
C ARG A 169 12.84 2.06 1.48
N ILE A 170 11.96 2.97 1.06
CA ILE A 170 12.28 3.91 -0.03
C ILE A 170 13.50 4.75 0.32
N THR A 171 13.58 5.29 1.53
CA THR A 171 14.74 6.08 1.97
C THR A 171 16.04 5.24 1.96
N GLU A 172 15.98 3.99 2.42
CA GLU A 172 17.13 3.09 2.47
C GLU A 172 17.61 2.62 1.08
N LEU A 173 16.72 2.61 0.09
CA LEU A 173 17.08 2.28 -1.30
C LEU A 173 18.01 3.34 -1.89
N ARG A 174 18.04 4.58 -1.37
CA ARG A 174 18.84 5.69 -1.87
C ARG A 174 18.73 5.80 -3.38
N GLU A 175 17.49 5.90 -3.83
CA GLU A 175 17.18 5.89 -5.24
C GLU A 175 17.59 7.19 -5.95
N LYS A 176 17.89 7.06 -7.23
CA LYS A 176 18.07 8.16 -8.17
C LYS A 176 17.22 7.93 -9.40
N ALA A 177 16.80 9.03 -10.02
CA ALA A 177 15.99 8.98 -11.23
C ALA A 177 16.76 8.38 -12.41
N ILE A 178 16.03 7.65 -13.24
CA ILE A 178 16.44 7.24 -14.57
C ILE A 178 15.60 8.07 -15.55
N PRO A 179 16.21 8.82 -16.48
CA PRO A 179 15.47 9.67 -17.42
C PRO A 179 14.37 8.91 -18.14
N GLY A 180 13.17 9.49 -18.20
CA GLY A 180 12.03 8.91 -18.91
C GLY A 180 11.28 7.81 -18.14
N THR A 181 11.63 7.54 -16.89
CA THR A 181 10.92 6.59 -16.04
C THR A 181 10.41 7.24 -14.74
N GLN A 182 9.42 6.60 -14.12
CA GLN A 182 8.96 6.95 -12.79
C GLN A 182 9.79 6.21 -11.75
N MET A 183 10.24 6.90 -10.69
CA MET A 183 10.93 6.25 -9.57
C MET A 183 9.97 5.40 -8.71
N LEU A 184 10.53 4.44 -7.97
CA LEU A 184 9.79 3.61 -7.01
C LEU A 184 9.07 4.47 -5.96
N GLY A 185 9.77 5.45 -5.37
CA GLY A 185 9.18 6.37 -4.38
C GLY A 185 8.08 7.25 -4.95
N GLU A 186 8.24 7.76 -6.17
CA GLU A 186 7.20 8.52 -6.86
C GLU A 186 5.96 7.66 -7.13
N PHE A 187 6.15 6.41 -7.54
CA PHE A 187 5.06 5.47 -7.71
C PHE A 187 4.30 5.26 -6.39
N MET A 188 5.02 5.02 -5.28
CA MET A 188 4.41 4.87 -3.96
C MET A 188 3.64 6.13 -3.56
N GLN A 189 4.21 7.30 -3.75
CA GLN A 189 3.54 8.56 -3.43
C GLN A 189 2.25 8.76 -4.24
N ARG A 190 2.25 8.39 -5.52
CA ARG A 190 1.08 8.58 -6.39
C ARG A 190 0.00 7.51 -6.21
N ARG A 191 0.36 6.29 -5.84
CA ARG A 191 -0.57 5.14 -5.79
C ARG A 191 -0.91 4.69 -4.38
N LEU A 192 0.05 4.70 -3.45
CA LEU A 192 -0.18 4.26 -2.08
C LEU A 192 -0.71 5.39 -1.20
N SER A 193 -0.10 6.58 -1.24
CA SER A 193 -0.45 7.66 -0.31
C SER A 193 -1.93 8.05 -0.33
N PRO A 194 -2.65 8.15 -1.49
CA PRO A 194 -4.08 8.42 -1.47
C PRO A 194 -4.91 7.33 -0.79
N ALA A 195 -4.51 6.06 -0.94
CA ALA A 195 -5.15 4.95 -0.27
C ALA A 195 -4.95 5.03 1.25
N MET A 196 -3.73 5.36 1.68
CA MET A 196 -3.41 5.54 3.11
C MET A 196 -4.14 6.73 3.72
N ALA A 197 -4.28 7.84 2.99
CA ALA A 197 -5.08 8.98 3.42
C ALA A 197 -6.55 8.58 3.65
N THR A 198 -7.14 7.77 2.76
CA THR A 198 -8.50 7.25 2.93
C THR A 198 -8.62 6.42 4.19
N VAL A 199 -7.67 5.52 4.45
CA VAL A 199 -7.68 4.68 5.66
C VAL A 199 -7.53 5.54 6.93
N ALA A 200 -6.63 6.52 6.90
CA ALA A 200 -6.41 7.43 8.02
C ALA A 200 -7.67 8.26 8.33
N ALA A 201 -8.29 8.85 7.31
CA ALA A 201 -9.53 9.63 7.48
C ALA A 201 -10.68 8.77 8.02
N THR A 202 -10.84 7.52 7.54
CA THR A 202 -11.84 6.60 8.07
C THR A 202 -11.55 6.24 9.53
N GLY A 203 -10.29 5.99 9.87
CA GLY A 203 -9.90 5.70 11.26
C GLY A 203 -10.13 6.87 12.21
N GLN A 204 -10.00 8.12 11.75
CA GLN A 204 -10.31 9.32 12.53
C GLN A 204 -11.81 9.50 12.78
N ARG A 205 -12.66 9.08 11.85
CA ARG A 205 -14.13 9.14 11.99
C ARG A 205 -14.69 8.11 12.97
N LEU A 206 -13.91 7.10 13.35
CA LEU A 206 -14.28 6.07 14.34
C LEU A 206 -13.97 6.48 15.78
N VAL A 207 -13.26 7.58 15.98
CA VAL A 207 -12.88 8.11 17.32
C VAL A 207 -13.62 9.41 17.58
#